data_352fda9d6d51a7c19ac03b556c6a985d
#
_entry.id   352fda9d6d51a7c19ac03b556c6a985d
#
_cell.length_a   1.000
_cell.length_b   1.000
_cell.length_c   1.000
_cell.angle_alpha   90.00
_cell.angle_beta   90.00
_cell.angle_gamma   90.00
#
_symmetry.space_group_name_H-M   'P 1'
#
loop_
_entity.id
_entity.type
_entity.pdbx_description
1 polymer ?
#
loop_
_entity_poly.entity_id
_entity_poly.type
_entity_poly.pdbx_seq_one_letter_code
_entity_poly.pdbx_strand_id
1 'polypeptide(L)'
;MITSKKELLFYITADRILSGVSPKKGVRERLQDIISPNDILKYLKAMRTVAYCVNTKKKGTFLYYYNLRLFNKLGARLGFSIGYNVFGYGLLIPHYGTIVVNSGTRAGNFCVLHTSTCIGGSGKSIGNGLYLASGSQIMGGKVELGNNVSIAASSMVNKSFKESNILLAGLPAVLKKETHAWYKRDGESYERRVESIQKLKKEMNI
;
A
#
# COMPACT_ATOMS: atom_id res chain seq x y z
N MET A 1 6.16 0.22 11.67
CA MET A 1 6.42 1.66 11.37
C MET A 1 7.88 1.80 10.98
N ILE A 2 8.23 2.74 10.12
CA ILE A 2 9.62 2.95 9.65
C ILE A 2 10.39 3.76 10.68
N THR A 3 11.39 3.16 11.34
CA THR A 3 12.15 3.77 12.44
C THR A 3 13.66 3.88 12.17
N SER A 4 14.14 3.26 11.10
CA SER A 4 15.55 3.30 10.70
C SER A 4 15.73 3.60 9.20
N LYS A 5 16.94 4.05 8.80
CA LYS A 5 17.28 4.20 7.37
C LYS A 5 17.25 2.85 6.63
N LYS A 6 17.56 1.77 7.31
CA LYS A 6 17.56 0.41 6.79
C LYS A 6 16.14 -0.03 6.45
N GLU A 7 15.18 0.19 7.38
CA GLU A 7 13.76 -0.05 7.14
C GLU A 7 13.21 0.84 6.02
N LEU A 8 13.58 2.13 5.98
CA LEU A 8 13.15 3.02 4.90
C LEU A 8 13.58 2.46 3.53
N LEU A 9 14.84 2.06 3.39
CA LEU A 9 15.34 1.47 2.16
C LEU A 9 14.57 0.18 1.80
N PHE A 10 14.34 -0.67 2.79
CA PHE A 10 13.59 -1.91 2.61
C PHE A 10 12.15 -1.64 2.12
N TYR A 11 11.40 -0.73 2.77
CA TYR A 11 10.01 -0.41 2.38
C TYR A 11 9.94 0.13 0.94
N ILE A 12 10.83 1.07 0.59
CA ILE A 12 10.89 1.62 -0.77
C ILE A 12 11.22 0.52 -1.79
N THR A 13 12.14 -0.36 -1.46
CA THR A 13 12.54 -1.47 -2.35
C THR A 13 11.42 -2.50 -2.48
N ALA A 14 10.72 -2.83 -1.41
CA ALA A 14 9.59 -3.74 -1.41
C ALA A 14 8.43 -3.23 -2.28
N ASP A 15 8.07 -1.93 -2.16
CA ASP A 15 7.05 -1.31 -3.00
C ASP A 15 7.43 -1.36 -4.49
N ARG A 16 8.73 -1.16 -4.83
CA ARG A 16 9.26 -1.27 -6.21
C ARG A 16 9.18 -2.70 -6.76
N ILE A 17 9.67 -3.68 -5.99
CA ILE A 17 9.65 -5.10 -6.40
C ILE A 17 8.21 -5.54 -6.64
N LEU A 18 7.29 -5.22 -5.74
CA LEU A 18 5.88 -5.61 -5.91
C LEU A 18 5.24 -4.97 -7.15
N SER A 19 5.63 -3.74 -7.47
CA SER A 19 5.22 -3.04 -8.70
C SER A 19 5.91 -3.56 -9.98
N GLY A 20 6.74 -4.61 -9.90
CA GLY A 20 7.41 -5.20 -11.05
C GLY A 20 8.61 -4.41 -11.56
N VAL A 21 9.15 -3.51 -10.75
CA VAL A 21 10.30 -2.68 -11.08
C VAL A 21 11.53 -3.17 -10.33
N SER A 22 12.69 -3.13 -10.98
CA SER A 22 13.97 -3.54 -10.39
C SER A 22 14.21 -2.91 -9.01
N PRO A 23 14.76 -3.65 -8.03
CA PRO A 23 15.08 -3.12 -6.71
C PRO A 23 16.07 -1.96 -6.75
N LYS A 24 17.02 -1.98 -7.71
CA LYS A 24 17.99 -0.90 -7.94
C LYS A 24 17.74 -0.28 -9.32
N LYS A 25 17.73 1.06 -9.38
CA LYS A 25 17.65 1.77 -10.66
C LYS A 25 18.94 1.63 -11.43
N GLY A 26 18.89 0.94 -12.57
CA GLY A 26 19.96 0.96 -13.57
C GLY A 26 20.06 2.32 -14.28
N VAL A 27 21.13 2.54 -15.04
CA VAL A 27 21.32 3.78 -15.83
C VAL A 27 20.15 3.99 -16.80
N ARG A 28 19.72 2.94 -17.50
CA ARG A 28 18.58 2.97 -18.43
C ARG A 28 17.28 3.40 -17.75
N GLU A 29 16.97 2.86 -16.56
CA GLU A 29 15.77 3.24 -15.80
C GLU A 29 15.81 4.69 -15.30
N ARG A 30 17.02 5.19 -14.97
CA ARG A 30 17.19 6.61 -14.58
C ARG A 30 16.89 7.55 -15.75
N LEU A 31 17.35 7.21 -16.95
CA LEU A 31 17.05 7.96 -18.17
C LEU A 31 15.55 7.88 -18.50
N GLN A 32 14.95 6.71 -18.41
CA GLN A 32 13.53 6.51 -18.65
C GLN A 32 12.67 7.29 -17.65
N ASP A 33 13.09 7.39 -16.38
CA ASP A 33 12.39 8.20 -15.36
C ASP A 33 12.39 9.71 -15.64
N ILE A 34 13.30 10.19 -16.49
CA ILE A 34 13.32 11.59 -16.94
C ILE A 34 12.25 11.81 -18.02
N ILE A 35 12.12 10.87 -18.94
CA ILE A 35 11.21 10.96 -20.09
C ILE A 35 9.78 10.57 -19.70
N SER A 36 9.63 9.46 -18.94
CA SER A 36 8.33 8.94 -18.51
C SER A 36 8.41 8.53 -17.04
N PRO A 37 8.25 9.48 -16.13
CA PRO A 37 8.38 9.23 -14.70
C PRO A 37 7.24 8.37 -14.17
N ASN A 38 7.56 7.33 -13.39
CA ASN A 38 6.59 6.59 -12.61
C ASN A 38 6.19 7.41 -11.36
N ASP A 39 5.16 8.24 -11.50
CA ASP A 39 4.73 9.14 -10.42
C ASP A 39 4.14 8.39 -9.23
N ILE A 40 3.55 7.19 -9.43
CA ILE A 40 3.05 6.36 -8.32
C ILE A 40 4.23 5.90 -7.44
N LEU A 41 5.30 5.39 -8.02
CA LEU A 41 6.49 5.00 -7.24
C LEU A 41 7.22 6.20 -6.61
N LYS A 42 7.20 7.37 -7.26
CA LYS A 42 7.70 8.61 -6.64
C LYS A 42 6.86 9.03 -5.44
N TYR A 43 5.53 8.92 -5.56
CA TYR A 43 4.59 9.17 -4.47
C TYR A 43 4.84 8.23 -3.29
N LEU A 44 4.91 6.91 -3.54
CA LEU A 44 5.18 5.91 -2.50
C LEU A 44 6.52 6.18 -1.80
N LYS A 45 7.59 6.46 -2.55
CA LYS A 45 8.89 6.82 -1.97
C LYS A 45 8.81 8.06 -1.08
N ALA A 46 8.13 9.12 -1.53
CA ALA A 46 7.95 10.34 -0.73
C ALA A 46 7.13 10.05 0.54
N MET A 47 6.04 9.30 0.43
CA MET A 47 5.22 8.85 1.55
C MET A 47 6.06 8.09 2.60
N ARG A 48 6.88 7.11 2.18
CA ARG A 48 7.76 6.34 3.07
C ARG A 48 8.80 7.22 3.75
N THR A 49 9.36 8.20 3.01
CA THR A 49 10.35 9.13 3.57
C THR A 49 9.72 10.08 4.59
N VAL A 50 8.51 10.58 4.33
CA VAL A 50 7.74 11.38 5.32
C VAL A 50 7.48 10.56 6.58
N ALA A 51 7.01 9.30 6.44
CA ALA A 51 6.80 8.39 7.55
C ALA A 51 8.07 8.21 8.41
N TYR A 52 9.19 7.94 7.76
CA TYR A 52 10.49 7.84 8.43
C TYR A 52 10.86 9.11 9.21
N CYS A 53 10.76 10.27 8.58
CA CYS A 53 11.10 11.53 9.23
C CYS A 53 10.21 11.82 10.45
N VAL A 54 8.93 11.51 10.35
CA VAL A 54 7.99 11.67 11.47
C VAL A 54 8.33 10.73 12.61
N ASN A 55 8.54 9.44 12.31
CA ASN A 55 8.78 8.40 13.31
C ASN A 55 10.16 8.53 13.99
N THR A 56 11.12 9.19 13.33
CA THR A 56 12.49 9.41 13.86
C THR A 56 12.71 10.84 14.36
N LYS A 57 11.65 11.61 14.64
CA LYS A 57 11.71 13.00 15.13
C LYS A 57 12.49 13.95 14.21
N LYS A 58 12.53 13.68 12.90
CA LYS A 58 13.23 14.52 11.89
C LYS A 58 12.27 15.46 11.14
N LYS A 59 11.17 15.80 11.77
CA LYS A 59 10.25 16.83 11.29
C LYS A 59 10.95 18.12 11.09
N GLY A 60 11.24 18.96 10.61
CA GLY A 60 12.01 20.20 10.54
C GLY A 60 13.24 20.13 9.64
N THR A 61 13.57 18.96 9.10
CA THR A 61 14.69 18.82 8.18
C THR A 61 14.28 19.13 6.74
N PHE A 62 15.26 19.55 5.92
CA PHE A 62 15.03 19.74 4.47
C PHE A 62 14.48 18.46 3.82
N LEU A 63 14.95 17.29 4.22
CA LEU A 63 14.48 15.99 3.73
C LEU A 63 12.97 15.82 3.99
N TYR A 64 12.49 16.20 5.18
CA TYR A 64 11.08 16.14 5.52
C TYR A 64 10.24 17.09 4.64
N TYR A 65 10.59 18.37 4.58
CA TYR A 65 9.79 19.37 3.86
C TYR A 65 9.77 19.11 2.34
N TYR A 66 10.91 18.72 1.76
CA TYR A 66 10.99 18.36 0.35
C TYR A 66 10.06 17.18 0.03
N ASN A 67 10.14 16.09 0.82
CA ASN A 67 9.31 14.91 0.56
C ASN A 67 7.83 15.15 0.92
N LEU A 68 7.52 15.95 1.93
CA LEU A 68 6.14 16.33 2.26
C LEU A 68 5.50 17.12 1.09
N ARG A 69 6.22 18.10 0.54
CA ARG A 69 5.76 18.84 -0.64
C ARG A 69 5.54 17.92 -1.85
N LEU A 70 6.49 17.03 -2.11
CA LEU A 70 6.39 16.07 -3.21
C LEU A 70 5.21 15.09 -3.02
N PHE A 71 5.05 14.55 -1.82
CA PHE A 71 3.96 13.67 -1.43
C PHE A 71 2.59 14.34 -1.65
N ASN A 72 2.42 15.56 -1.16
CA ASN A 72 1.16 16.30 -1.33
C ASN A 72 0.89 16.65 -2.80
N LYS A 73 1.91 17.13 -3.53
CA LYS A 73 1.78 17.48 -4.96
C LYS A 73 1.40 16.28 -5.82
N LEU A 74 2.10 15.16 -5.63
CA LEU A 74 1.82 13.94 -6.37
C LEU A 74 0.49 13.31 -5.93
N GLY A 75 0.16 13.36 -4.64
CA GLY A 75 -1.15 12.90 -4.14
C GLY A 75 -2.30 13.61 -4.83
N ALA A 76 -2.27 14.94 -4.87
CA ALA A 76 -3.28 15.73 -5.56
C ALA A 76 -3.34 15.41 -7.06
N ARG A 77 -2.18 15.26 -7.74
CA ARG A 77 -2.11 14.94 -9.17
C ARG A 77 -2.64 13.55 -9.51
N LEU A 78 -2.35 12.56 -8.65
CA LEU A 78 -2.72 11.16 -8.86
C LEU A 78 -4.14 10.84 -8.35
N GLY A 79 -4.75 11.74 -7.56
CA GLY A 79 -6.03 11.52 -6.88
C GLY A 79 -5.89 10.71 -5.59
N PHE A 80 -4.72 10.74 -4.94
CA PHE A 80 -4.45 9.96 -3.72
C PHE A 80 -4.50 10.82 -2.46
N SER A 81 -5.30 10.39 -1.48
CA SER A 81 -5.33 10.92 -0.13
C SER A 81 -5.11 9.76 0.86
N ILE A 82 -3.85 9.40 1.07
CA ILE A 82 -3.43 8.24 1.88
C ILE A 82 -2.51 8.71 3.00
N GLY A 83 -2.79 8.32 4.26
CA GLY A 83 -1.91 8.61 5.38
C GLY A 83 -0.55 7.90 5.25
N TYR A 84 0.55 8.57 5.61
CA TYR A 84 1.91 8.04 5.43
C TYR A 84 2.26 6.84 6.33
N ASN A 85 1.56 6.61 7.44
CA ASN A 85 1.77 5.50 8.39
C ASN A 85 0.67 4.43 8.35
N VAL A 86 -0.07 4.34 7.25
CA VAL A 86 -1.22 3.43 7.12
C VAL A 86 -0.81 2.01 6.78
N PHE A 87 -0.02 1.83 5.73
CA PHE A 87 0.29 0.51 5.15
C PHE A 87 1.69 0.02 5.50
N GLY A 88 1.81 -1.27 5.73
CA GLY A 88 3.07 -1.99 5.78
C GLY A 88 3.85 -1.93 4.46
N TYR A 89 4.91 -2.72 4.32
CA TYR A 89 5.72 -2.78 3.11
C TYR A 89 5.04 -3.56 1.99
N GLY A 90 5.47 -3.34 0.75
CA GLY A 90 4.88 -3.97 -0.42
C GLY A 90 3.47 -3.45 -0.68
N LEU A 91 3.27 -2.13 -0.68
CA LEU A 91 2.03 -1.52 -1.14
C LEU A 91 2.03 -1.43 -2.65
N LEU A 92 1.01 -1.99 -3.28
CA LEU A 92 0.79 -1.95 -4.73
C LEU A 92 -0.39 -1.04 -5.05
N ILE A 93 -0.15 -0.03 -5.89
CA ILE A 93 -1.18 0.81 -6.50
C ILE A 93 -0.97 0.70 -8.02
N PRO A 94 -1.79 -0.12 -8.74
CA PRO A 94 -1.55 -0.38 -10.16
C PRO A 94 -1.83 0.83 -11.06
N HIS A 95 -2.79 1.67 -10.68
CA HIS A 95 -3.30 2.76 -11.52
C HIS A 95 -3.52 4.03 -10.69
N TYR A 96 -3.44 5.18 -11.32
CA TYR A 96 -3.89 6.45 -10.74
C TYR A 96 -5.42 6.53 -10.75
N GLY A 97 -5.96 7.48 -9.97
CA GLY A 97 -7.39 7.70 -9.79
C GLY A 97 -7.71 7.92 -8.30
N THR A 98 -8.96 8.12 -7.98
CA THR A 98 -9.36 8.45 -6.60
C THR A 98 -9.10 7.30 -5.64
N ILE A 99 -8.18 7.51 -4.69
CA ILE A 99 -7.91 6.57 -3.58
C ILE A 99 -7.87 7.39 -2.29
N VAL A 100 -8.82 7.14 -1.39
CA VAL A 100 -8.93 7.86 -0.12
C VAL A 100 -8.79 6.89 1.04
N VAL A 101 -7.81 7.13 1.91
CA VAL A 101 -7.57 6.28 3.09
C VAL A 101 -7.36 7.13 4.33
N ASN A 102 -8.23 6.95 5.33
CA ASN A 102 -8.13 7.65 6.60
C ASN A 102 -6.79 7.37 7.29
N SER A 103 -6.12 8.42 7.77
CA SER A 103 -4.79 8.34 8.38
C SER A 103 -4.75 7.52 9.69
N GLY A 104 -5.89 7.33 10.35
CA GLY A 104 -6.05 6.46 11.52
C GLY A 104 -6.14 4.96 11.19
N THR A 105 -6.20 4.59 9.91
CA THR A 105 -6.18 3.18 9.47
C THR A 105 -4.80 2.56 9.73
N ARG A 106 -4.79 1.29 10.11
CA ARG A 106 -3.58 0.46 10.19
C ARG A 106 -3.81 -0.80 9.37
N ALA A 107 -3.00 -0.99 8.35
CA ALA A 107 -3.05 -2.13 7.45
C ALA A 107 -1.67 -2.81 7.37
N GLY A 108 -1.69 -4.11 7.18
CA GLY A 108 -0.47 -4.93 7.08
C GLY A 108 0.29 -4.75 5.76
N ASN A 109 1.07 -5.76 5.44
CA ASN A 109 1.95 -5.80 4.27
C ASN A 109 1.22 -6.34 3.03
N PHE A 110 1.77 -6.11 1.84
CA PHE A 110 1.28 -6.67 0.57
C PHE A 110 -0.18 -6.29 0.24
N CYS A 111 -0.57 -5.06 0.59
CA CYS A 111 -1.90 -4.55 0.24
C CYS A 111 -1.95 -4.03 -1.20
N VAL A 112 -3.10 -4.19 -1.84
CA VAL A 112 -3.38 -3.67 -3.19
C VAL A 112 -4.58 -2.74 -3.16
N LEU A 113 -4.43 -1.56 -3.76
CA LEU A 113 -5.48 -0.56 -3.88
C LEU A 113 -5.72 -0.25 -5.36
N HIS A 114 -6.87 -0.64 -5.86
CA HIS A 114 -7.34 -0.22 -7.18
C HIS A 114 -8.01 1.15 -7.14
N THR A 115 -8.36 1.67 -8.31
CA THR A 115 -8.96 3.00 -8.45
C THR A 115 -10.34 3.09 -7.78
N SER A 116 -10.73 4.30 -7.40
CA SER A 116 -12.03 4.60 -6.79
C SER A 116 -12.28 3.88 -5.46
N THR A 117 -11.20 3.57 -4.72
CA THR A 117 -11.31 2.89 -3.42
C THR A 117 -11.30 3.85 -2.25
N CYS A 118 -12.04 3.51 -1.20
CA CYS A 118 -12.11 4.32 0.00
C CYS A 118 -12.02 3.48 1.28
N ILE A 119 -11.15 3.90 2.22
CA ILE A 119 -11.15 3.43 3.61
C ILE A 119 -11.49 4.64 4.48
N GLY A 120 -12.77 4.79 4.78
CA GLY A 120 -13.32 5.93 5.53
C GLY A 120 -13.60 5.63 6.98
N GLY A 121 -13.68 6.69 7.80
CA GLY A 121 -13.87 6.59 9.25
C GLY A 121 -12.62 6.16 10.00
N SER A 122 -12.65 6.26 11.33
CA SER A 122 -11.53 5.91 12.21
C SER A 122 -11.54 4.43 12.64
N GLY A 123 -10.43 3.96 13.22
CA GLY A 123 -10.37 2.65 13.91
C GLY A 123 -10.38 1.44 12.97
N LYS A 124 -9.79 1.54 11.78
CA LYS A 124 -9.61 0.38 10.90
C LYS A 124 -8.31 -0.35 11.23
N SER A 125 -8.42 -1.66 11.51
CA SER A 125 -7.30 -2.58 11.70
C SER A 125 -7.41 -3.70 10.67
N ILE A 126 -6.44 -3.80 9.77
CA ILE A 126 -6.50 -4.65 8.59
C ILE A 126 -5.22 -5.50 8.55
N GLY A 127 -5.38 -6.80 8.37
CA GLY A 127 -4.27 -7.74 8.25
C GLY A 127 -3.42 -7.55 6.99
N ASN A 128 -2.53 -8.51 6.72
CA ASN A 128 -1.71 -8.52 5.51
C ASN A 128 -2.54 -8.93 4.29
N GLY A 129 -2.10 -8.54 3.09
CA GLY A 129 -2.66 -9.02 1.84
C GLY A 129 -4.07 -8.53 1.53
N LEU A 130 -4.47 -7.36 2.04
CA LEU A 130 -5.73 -6.74 1.63
C LEU A 130 -5.72 -6.48 0.12
N TYR A 131 -6.81 -6.86 -0.54
CA TYR A 131 -7.06 -6.53 -1.95
C TYR A 131 -8.34 -5.73 -2.09
N LEU A 132 -8.23 -4.45 -2.39
CA LEU A 132 -9.37 -3.58 -2.70
C LEU A 132 -9.53 -3.49 -4.22
N ALA A 133 -10.54 -4.17 -4.78
CA ALA A 133 -10.89 -4.03 -6.18
C ALA A 133 -11.53 -2.65 -6.46
N SER A 134 -11.60 -2.26 -7.73
CA SER A 134 -12.08 -0.92 -8.12
C SER A 134 -13.47 -0.61 -7.55
N GLY A 135 -13.63 0.61 -7.03
CA GLY A 135 -14.87 1.07 -6.42
C GLY A 135 -15.21 0.47 -5.05
N SER A 136 -14.38 -0.43 -4.51
CA SER A 136 -14.66 -1.04 -3.21
C SER A 136 -14.35 -0.09 -2.06
N GLN A 137 -15.08 -0.25 -0.96
CA GLN A 137 -15.02 0.65 0.20
C GLN A 137 -15.00 -0.12 1.51
N ILE A 138 -14.29 0.44 2.51
CA ILE A 138 -14.36 0.02 3.91
C ILE A 138 -14.83 1.23 4.70
N MET A 139 -16.07 1.19 5.21
CA MET A 139 -16.75 2.34 5.81
C MET A 139 -17.17 2.03 7.25
N GLY A 140 -17.84 2.99 7.88
CA GLY A 140 -18.36 2.85 9.25
C GLY A 140 -17.32 3.13 10.33
N GLY A 141 -17.61 2.68 11.55
CA GLY A 141 -16.76 2.88 12.73
C GLY A 141 -15.56 1.93 12.78
N LYS A 142 -15.35 1.30 13.92
CA LYS A 142 -14.28 0.30 14.11
C LYS A 142 -14.53 -0.94 13.22
N VAL A 143 -13.60 -1.25 12.33
CA VAL A 143 -13.62 -2.46 11.49
C VAL A 143 -12.29 -3.19 11.60
N GLU A 144 -12.35 -4.48 11.87
CA GLU A 144 -11.21 -5.39 11.93
C GLU A 144 -11.31 -6.41 10.79
N LEU A 145 -10.26 -6.53 9.96
CA LEU A 145 -10.17 -7.51 8.89
C LEU A 145 -8.96 -8.42 9.09
N GLY A 146 -9.16 -9.72 8.87
CA GLY A 146 -8.09 -10.73 8.89
C GLY A 146 -7.07 -10.56 7.77
N ASN A 147 -6.21 -11.57 7.57
CA ASN A 147 -5.23 -11.57 6.50
C ASN A 147 -5.84 -12.04 5.17
N ASN A 148 -5.30 -11.57 4.05
CA ASN A 148 -5.68 -11.99 2.71
C ASN A 148 -7.17 -11.82 2.42
N VAL A 149 -7.74 -10.72 2.89
CA VAL A 149 -9.12 -10.36 2.60
C VAL A 149 -9.18 -9.66 1.24
N SER A 150 -9.96 -10.21 0.33
CA SER A 150 -10.26 -9.59 -0.97
C SER A 150 -11.67 -9.00 -0.93
N ILE A 151 -11.80 -7.75 -1.35
CA ILE A 151 -13.09 -7.06 -1.46
C ILE A 151 -13.39 -6.86 -2.94
N ALA A 152 -14.48 -7.44 -3.41
CA ALA A 152 -14.89 -7.37 -4.81
C ALA A 152 -15.20 -5.94 -5.26
N ALA A 153 -15.16 -5.72 -6.57
CA ALA A 153 -15.47 -4.40 -7.14
C ALA A 153 -16.85 -3.87 -6.68
N SER A 154 -16.93 -2.57 -6.45
CA SER A 154 -18.13 -1.86 -6.02
C SER A 154 -18.81 -2.42 -4.75
N SER A 155 -18.05 -3.09 -3.89
CA SER A 155 -18.54 -3.64 -2.62
C SER A 155 -18.20 -2.74 -1.44
N MET A 156 -19.05 -2.72 -0.41
CA MET A 156 -18.86 -1.88 0.78
C MET A 156 -18.88 -2.71 2.07
N VAL A 157 -17.73 -2.77 2.74
CA VAL A 157 -17.58 -3.41 4.05
C VAL A 157 -17.84 -2.39 5.15
N ASN A 158 -18.78 -2.70 6.05
CA ASN A 158 -19.15 -1.83 7.18
C ASN A 158 -19.09 -2.53 8.55
N LYS A 159 -18.66 -3.78 8.59
CA LYS A 159 -18.46 -4.59 9.81
C LYS A 159 -17.18 -5.39 9.75
N SER A 160 -16.76 -5.92 10.88
CA SER A 160 -15.54 -6.73 11.01
C SER A 160 -15.70 -8.13 10.43
N PHE A 161 -14.62 -8.64 9.81
CA PHE A 161 -14.44 -10.03 9.38
C PHE A 161 -13.03 -10.45 9.78
N LYS A 162 -12.92 -11.23 10.86
CA LYS A 162 -11.62 -11.64 11.43
C LYS A 162 -11.02 -12.86 10.72
N GLU A 163 -11.83 -13.51 9.91
CA GLU A 163 -11.41 -14.63 9.10
C GLU A 163 -10.37 -14.19 8.07
N SER A 164 -9.44 -15.09 7.78
CA SER A 164 -8.41 -14.88 6.75
C SER A 164 -8.75 -15.67 5.48
N ASN A 165 -8.14 -15.26 4.36
CA ASN A 165 -8.29 -15.94 3.08
C ASN A 165 -9.75 -15.98 2.58
N ILE A 166 -10.41 -14.83 2.60
CA ILE A 166 -11.83 -14.70 2.24
C ILE A 166 -12.06 -13.66 1.15
N LEU A 167 -13.14 -13.89 0.38
CA LEU A 167 -13.71 -12.92 -0.55
C LEU A 167 -15.00 -12.33 0.03
N LEU A 168 -15.02 -11.02 0.14
CA LEU A 168 -16.20 -10.23 0.53
C LEU A 168 -16.78 -9.56 -0.71
N ALA A 169 -18.11 -9.58 -0.85
CA ALA A 169 -18.81 -8.89 -1.94
C ALA A 169 -20.21 -8.46 -1.54
N GLY A 170 -20.67 -7.35 -2.14
CA GLY A 170 -22.01 -6.79 -1.97
C GLY A 170 -22.03 -5.44 -1.26
N LEU A 171 -23.22 -4.88 -1.10
CA LEU A 171 -23.51 -3.57 -0.50
C LEU A 171 -24.74 -3.70 0.43
N PRO A 172 -24.56 -3.97 1.74
CA PRO A 172 -23.30 -4.22 2.46
C PRO A 172 -22.65 -5.55 2.07
N ALA A 173 -21.31 -5.61 2.18
CA ALA A 173 -20.54 -6.79 1.83
C ALA A 173 -20.74 -7.94 2.83
N VAL A 174 -20.85 -9.15 2.28
CA VAL A 174 -20.91 -10.40 3.03
C VAL A 174 -19.82 -11.36 2.56
N LEU A 175 -19.50 -12.35 3.37
CA LEU A 175 -18.57 -13.42 3.00
C LEU A 175 -19.20 -14.24 1.87
N LYS A 176 -18.48 -14.40 0.76
CA LYS A 176 -18.91 -15.16 -0.41
C LYS A 176 -18.25 -16.53 -0.49
N LYS A 177 -16.94 -16.58 -0.24
CA LYS A 177 -16.17 -17.84 -0.29
C LYS A 177 -14.81 -17.64 0.34
N GLU A 178 -14.16 -18.75 0.61
CA GLU A 178 -12.71 -18.79 0.84
C GLU A 178 -11.95 -18.51 -0.45
N THR A 179 -10.78 -17.91 -0.35
CA THR A 179 -9.92 -17.60 -1.49
C THR A 179 -8.46 -17.60 -1.07
N HIS A 180 -7.54 -17.77 -1.99
CA HIS A 180 -6.11 -17.62 -1.72
C HIS A 180 -5.74 -16.14 -1.60
N ALA A 181 -4.57 -15.86 -1.00
CA ALA A 181 -3.96 -14.54 -1.05
C ALA A 181 -3.91 -14.03 -2.50
N TRP A 182 -4.21 -12.76 -2.71
CA TRP A 182 -4.31 -12.18 -4.06
C TRP A 182 -3.06 -12.44 -4.92
N TYR A 183 -1.86 -12.37 -4.33
CA TYR A 183 -0.60 -12.57 -5.04
C TYR A 183 -0.36 -14.03 -5.48
N LYS A 184 -1.09 -14.99 -4.89
CA LYS A 184 -1.13 -16.38 -5.37
C LYS A 184 -2.20 -16.59 -6.45
N ARG A 185 -3.32 -15.88 -6.32
CA ARG A 185 -4.46 -15.97 -7.23
C ARG A 185 -4.21 -15.24 -8.55
N ASP A 186 -3.59 -14.05 -8.51
CA ASP A 186 -3.52 -13.14 -9.65
C ASP A 186 -2.25 -13.37 -10.52
N GLY A 187 -1.56 -14.48 -10.31
CA GLY A 187 -0.50 -15.00 -11.17
C GLY A 187 0.87 -15.15 -10.49
N GLU A 188 1.62 -16.13 -10.96
CA GLU A 188 2.95 -16.51 -10.43
C GLU A 188 3.96 -15.34 -10.34
N SER A 189 3.83 -14.35 -11.21
CA SER A 189 4.74 -13.20 -11.17
C SER A 189 4.63 -12.42 -9.86
N TYR A 190 3.43 -12.30 -9.29
CA TYR A 190 3.22 -11.63 -8.00
C TYR A 190 3.72 -12.49 -6.84
N GLU A 191 3.50 -13.78 -6.88
CA GLU A 191 4.01 -14.71 -5.86
C GLU A 191 5.53 -14.63 -5.79
N ARG A 192 6.22 -14.73 -6.93
CA ARG A 192 7.70 -14.57 -7.03
C ARG A 192 8.19 -13.22 -6.50
N ARG A 193 7.45 -12.12 -6.73
CA ARG A 193 7.79 -10.81 -6.18
C ARG A 193 7.67 -10.77 -4.66
N VAL A 194 6.61 -11.36 -4.10
CA VAL A 194 6.42 -11.47 -2.64
C VAL A 194 7.54 -12.30 -2.02
N GLU A 195 7.89 -13.44 -2.60
CA GLU A 195 9.02 -14.27 -2.15
C GLU A 195 10.34 -13.50 -2.18
N SER A 196 10.61 -12.75 -3.26
CA SER A 196 11.80 -11.92 -3.39
C SER A 196 11.87 -10.84 -2.29
N ILE A 197 10.73 -10.23 -1.94
CA ILE A 197 10.66 -9.27 -0.84
C ILE A 197 10.91 -9.95 0.51
N GLN A 198 10.35 -11.13 0.73
CA GLN A 198 10.58 -11.89 1.97
C GLN A 198 12.05 -12.33 2.11
N LYS A 199 12.69 -12.74 1.02
CA LYS A 199 14.12 -13.05 0.98
C LYS A 199 14.95 -11.81 1.31
N LEU A 200 14.68 -10.68 0.65
CA LEU A 200 15.35 -9.41 0.92
C LEU A 200 15.20 -8.99 2.39
N LYS A 201 14.02 -9.19 2.99
CA LYS A 201 13.78 -8.89 4.40
C LYS A 201 14.71 -9.68 5.32
N LYS A 202 14.86 -10.98 5.06
CA LYS A 202 15.78 -11.86 5.81
C LYS A 202 17.24 -11.43 5.63
N GLU A 203 17.67 -11.17 4.40
CA GLU A 203 19.04 -10.71 4.08
C GLU A 203 19.37 -9.38 4.76
N MET A 204 18.39 -8.51 4.88
CA MET A 204 18.53 -7.24 5.57
C MET A 204 18.34 -7.35 7.09
N ASN A 205 18.08 -8.48 7.69
CA ASN A 205 17.79 -8.66 9.13
C ASN A 205 16.80 -7.60 9.67
N ILE A 206 15.61 -7.51 9.08
CA ILE A 206 14.51 -6.57 9.42
C ILE A 206 13.28 -7.34 9.88
#